data_5470946ed24a422178904ec7a29c8fb6
#
_entry.id   5470946ed24a422178904ec7a29c8fb6
#
_cell.length_a   1.000
_cell.length_b   1.000
_cell.length_c   1.000
_cell.angle_alpha   90.00
_cell.angle_beta   90.00
_cell.angle_gamma   90.00
#
_symmetry.space_group_name_H-M   'P 1'
#
loop_
_entity.id
_entity.type
_entity.pdbx_description
1 polymer ?
#
loop_
_entity_poly.entity_id
_entity_poly.type
_entity_poly.pdbx_seq_one_letter_code
_entity_poly.pdbx_strand_id
1 'polypeptide(L)'
;MANDSDVLTYERSIAARPADLYRAFTSSTALREWLCDTATTSARPIGHVFFGWNDGYYATGHFVELMENRVVCFTWQGRGDPAPSQVHVTLQPADGSTTLLLEHSGIGQGPEWGDKADEFDRAWQRSLENLESVVTTGEDL
;
A
#
# COMPACT_ATOMS: atom_id res chain seq x y z
N MET A 1 14.75 4.74 21.75
CA MET A 1 14.78 5.05 21.31
C MET A 1 14.19 4.98 20.20
N ALA A 2 13.93 5.43 19.74
CA ALA A 2 13.19 5.53 18.90
C ALA A 2 13.18 4.74 18.02
N ASN A 3 12.50 4.58 17.45
CA ASN A 3 12.36 3.77 16.76
C ASN A 3 11.95 4.01 15.47
N ASP A 4 12.66 4.62 14.66
CA ASP A 4 12.40 4.84 13.28
C ASP A 4 12.26 3.57 12.52
N SER A 5 12.83 2.53 13.05
CA SER A 5 12.74 1.25 12.39
C SER A 5 11.31 0.69 12.40
N ASP A 6 10.41 1.33 13.14
CA ASP A 6 9.03 0.88 13.14
C ASP A 6 8.24 1.42 11.96
N VAL A 7 8.83 2.28 11.15
CA VAL A 7 8.13 2.88 10.02
C VAL A 7 8.96 2.72 8.76
N LEU A 8 8.35 2.13 7.75
CA LEU A 8 8.96 2.10 6.41
C LEU A 8 8.35 3.23 5.61
N THR A 9 9.19 4.04 5.00
CA THR A 9 8.75 5.24 4.30
C THR A 9 9.29 5.26 2.87
N TYR A 10 8.40 5.53 1.92
CA TYR A 10 8.77 5.60 0.51
C TYR A 10 8.14 6.82 -0.13
N GLU A 11 8.95 7.58 -0.85
CA GLU A 11 8.47 8.73 -1.58
C GLU A 11 8.78 8.54 -3.05
N ARG A 12 7.79 8.72 -3.91
CA ARG A 12 7.94 8.55 -5.36
C ARG A 12 7.26 9.68 -6.10
N SER A 13 7.90 10.14 -7.15
CA SER A 13 7.27 11.09 -8.08
C SER A 13 6.81 10.28 -9.27
N ILE A 14 5.51 10.22 -9.50
CA ILE A 14 4.93 9.34 -10.51
C ILE A 14 4.17 10.20 -11.53
N ALA A 15 4.42 9.94 -12.82
CA ALA A 15 3.78 10.70 -13.90
C ALA A 15 2.37 10.18 -14.13
N ALA A 16 1.49 10.45 -13.17
CA ALA A 16 0.09 10.03 -13.21
C ALA A 16 -0.71 11.04 -12.38
N ARG A 17 -2.00 11.07 -12.60
CA ARG A 17 -2.87 11.98 -11.85
C ARG A 17 -3.14 11.42 -10.46
N PRO A 18 -3.39 12.28 -9.46
CA PRO A 18 -3.77 11.79 -8.14
C PRO A 18 -4.96 10.84 -8.18
N ALA A 19 -5.94 11.10 -9.06
CA ALA A 19 -7.11 10.23 -9.16
C ALA A 19 -6.72 8.81 -9.59
N ASP A 20 -5.76 8.69 -10.49
CA ASP A 20 -5.33 7.37 -10.95
C ASP A 20 -4.62 6.61 -9.84
N LEU A 21 -3.83 7.31 -9.04
CA LEU A 21 -3.15 6.68 -7.92
C LEU A 21 -4.11 6.36 -6.78
N TYR A 22 -5.07 7.24 -6.52
CA TYR A 22 -6.08 6.96 -5.51
C TYR A 22 -6.83 5.67 -5.86
N ARG A 23 -7.22 5.54 -7.14
CA ARG A 23 -7.92 4.36 -7.61
C ARG A 23 -7.03 3.12 -7.47
N ALA A 24 -5.74 3.27 -7.71
CA ALA A 24 -4.81 2.13 -7.62
C ALA A 24 -4.80 1.53 -6.22
N PHE A 25 -5.06 2.32 -5.19
CA PHE A 25 -5.06 1.84 -3.80
C PHE A 25 -6.45 1.48 -3.28
N THR A 26 -7.52 1.81 -4.00
CA THR A 26 -8.87 1.59 -3.49
C THR A 26 -9.70 0.64 -4.33
N SER A 27 -9.36 0.43 -5.59
CA SER A 27 -10.12 -0.44 -6.49
C SER A 27 -9.56 -1.85 -6.47
N SER A 28 -10.42 -2.84 -6.22
CA SER A 28 -9.97 -4.22 -6.21
C SER A 28 -9.39 -4.63 -7.56
N THR A 29 -9.98 -4.16 -8.65
CA THR A 29 -9.46 -4.45 -9.98
C THR A 29 -8.06 -3.87 -10.17
N ALA A 30 -7.88 -2.61 -9.77
CA ALA A 30 -6.59 -1.95 -9.92
C ALA A 30 -5.52 -2.60 -9.04
N LEU A 31 -5.87 -2.97 -7.82
CA LEU A 31 -4.92 -3.60 -6.91
C LEU A 31 -4.35 -4.90 -7.45
N ARG A 32 -5.16 -5.63 -8.23
CA ARG A 32 -4.66 -6.87 -8.84
C ARG A 32 -3.67 -6.63 -9.95
N GLU A 33 -3.54 -5.39 -10.41
CA GLU A 33 -2.60 -5.08 -11.50
C GLU A 33 -1.20 -4.81 -11.00
N TRP A 34 -1.04 -4.40 -9.75
CA TRP A 34 0.29 -4.03 -9.29
C TRP A 34 0.68 -4.61 -7.92
N LEU A 35 -0.28 -4.91 -7.06
CA LEU A 35 0.03 -5.30 -5.70
C LEU A 35 -0.11 -6.79 -5.43
N CYS A 36 -1.20 -7.39 -5.87
CA CYS A 36 -1.56 -8.74 -5.43
C CYS A 36 -2.30 -9.48 -6.53
N ASP A 37 -2.60 -10.75 -6.29
CA ASP A 37 -3.28 -11.59 -7.26
C ASP A 37 -4.79 -11.55 -7.09
N THR A 38 -5.26 -11.37 -5.86
CA THR A 38 -6.68 -11.28 -5.54
C THR A 38 -6.88 -10.12 -4.60
N ALA A 39 -7.93 -9.35 -4.81
CA ALA A 39 -8.23 -8.23 -3.93
C ALA A 39 -9.73 -8.05 -3.79
N THR A 40 -10.15 -7.67 -2.59
CA THR A 40 -11.53 -7.30 -2.32
C THR A 40 -11.49 -6.05 -1.45
N THR A 41 -12.17 -5.00 -1.86
CA THR A 41 -12.19 -3.77 -1.08
C THR A 41 -13.60 -3.20 -1.03
N SER A 42 -13.87 -2.50 0.07
CA SER A 42 -15.08 -1.70 0.21
C SER A 42 -14.56 -0.30 0.52
N ALA A 43 -14.46 0.55 -0.50
CA ALA A 43 -13.75 1.82 -0.40
C ALA A 43 -14.60 2.88 0.31
N ARG A 44 -14.69 2.74 1.61
CA ARG A 44 -15.40 3.67 2.48
C ARG A 44 -14.80 3.53 3.87
N PRO A 45 -15.00 4.51 4.76
CA PRO A 45 -14.48 4.39 6.11
C PRO A 45 -14.95 3.10 6.78
N ILE A 46 -14.04 2.41 7.41
CA ILE A 46 -14.26 1.13 8.07
C ILE A 46 -14.59 0.01 7.08
N GLY A 47 -14.59 0.29 5.77
CA GLY A 47 -14.77 -0.75 4.77
C GLY A 47 -13.58 -1.70 4.77
N HIS A 48 -13.82 -2.97 4.48
CA HIS A 48 -12.77 -3.97 4.57
C HIS A 48 -11.80 -3.92 3.39
N VAL A 49 -10.61 -4.45 3.62
CA VAL A 49 -9.66 -4.74 2.55
C VAL A 49 -9.17 -6.17 2.71
N PHE A 50 -8.94 -6.83 1.59
CA PHE A 50 -8.34 -8.15 1.56
C PHE A 50 -7.41 -8.20 0.34
N PHE A 51 -6.18 -8.64 0.58
CA PHE A 51 -5.21 -8.87 -0.49
C PHE A 51 -4.72 -10.30 -0.40
N GLY A 52 -4.68 -11.01 -1.51
CA GLY A 52 -4.20 -12.37 -1.52
C GLY A 52 -3.19 -12.60 -2.65
N TRP A 53 -2.23 -13.48 -2.38
CA TRP A 53 -1.20 -13.83 -3.36
C TRP A 53 -1.26 -15.34 -3.61
N ASN A 54 -0.83 -15.73 -4.80
CA ASN A 54 -0.93 -17.14 -5.19
C ASN A 54 -0.04 -18.08 -4.38
N ASP A 55 0.94 -17.53 -3.68
CA ASP A 55 1.81 -18.36 -2.83
C ASP A 55 1.19 -18.64 -1.46
N GLY A 56 0.00 -18.15 -1.21
CA GLY A 56 -0.69 -18.40 0.05
C GLY A 56 -0.59 -17.28 1.06
N TYR A 57 0.20 -16.27 0.81
CA TYR A 57 0.24 -15.10 1.68
C TYR A 57 -1.03 -14.27 1.48
N TYR A 58 -1.51 -13.66 2.54
CA TYR A 58 -2.65 -12.75 2.45
C TYR A 58 -2.57 -11.70 3.55
N ALA A 59 -3.30 -10.62 3.37
CA ALA A 59 -3.43 -9.58 4.38
C ALA A 59 -4.86 -9.09 4.40
N THR A 60 -5.35 -8.78 5.58
CA THR A 60 -6.70 -8.25 5.75
C THR A 60 -6.64 -6.99 6.60
N GLY A 61 -7.67 -6.18 6.49
CA GLY A 61 -7.76 -4.98 7.29
C GLY A 61 -9.00 -4.20 6.95
N HIS A 62 -8.95 -2.91 7.25
CA HIS A 62 -10.05 -2.01 6.92
C HIS A 62 -9.50 -0.63 6.69
N PHE A 63 -10.26 0.19 5.94
CA PHE A 63 -9.86 1.57 5.71
C PHE A 63 -10.05 2.36 6.98
N VAL A 64 -9.05 3.16 7.32
CA VAL A 64 -9.07 4.04 8.48
C VAL A 64 -9.41 5.45 8.06
N GLU A 65 -8.86 5.88 6.93
CA GLU A 65 -9.07 7.23 6.45
C GLU A 65 -9.07 7.23 4.93
N LEU A 66 -10.04 7.90 4.33
CA LEU A 66 -10.08 8.08 2.87
C LEU A 66 -10.43 9.53 2.60
N MET A 67 -9.55 10.21 1.86
CA MET A 67 -9.83 11.54 1.32
C MET A 67 -9.57 11.43 -0.17
N GLU A 68 -10.62 11.60 -0.94
CA GLU A 68 -10.56 11.34 -2.37
C GLU A 68 -9.37 12.03 -3.03
N ASN A 69 -8.58 11.24 -3.73
CA ASN A 69 -7.40 11.71 -4.47
C ASN A 69 -6.30 12.30 -3.59
N ARG A 70 -6.36 12.11 -2.29
CA ARG A 70 -5.37 12.70 -1.38
C ARG A 70 -4.81 11.73 -0.35
N VAL A 71 -5.67 10.94 0.29
CA VAL A 71 -5.23 10.08 1.41
C VAL A 71 -5.92 8.74 1.33
N VAL A 72 -5.12 7.68 1.50
CA VAL A 72 -5.65 6.32 1.70
C VAL A 72 -4.91 5.75 2.88
N CYS A 73 -5.64 5.36 3.91
CA CYS A 73 -5.03 4.75 5.08
C CYS A 73 -5.80 3.50 5.44
N PHE A 74 -5.10 2.39 5.63
CA PHE A 74 -5.76 1.14 5.99
C PHE A 74 -4.87 0.31 6.89
N THR A 75 -5.49 -0.59 7.65
CA THR A 75 -4.74 -1.52 8.48
C THR A 75 -4.30 -2.73 7.66
N TRP A 76 -3.27 -3.41 8.14
CA TRP A 76 -2.68 -4.55 7.44
C TRP A 76 -2.39 -5.64 8.47
N GLN A 77 -3.11 -6.75 8.37
CA GLN A 77 -2.83 -7.91 9.21
C GLN A 77 -2.47 -9.03 8.26
N GLY A 78 -1.18 -9.22 8.04
CA GLY A 78 -0.71 -10.26 7.15
C GLY A 78 -0.73 -11.61 7.83
N ARG A 79 -0.73 -12.65 7.01
CA ARG A 79 -0.69 -14.00 7.53
C ARG A 79 0.55 -14.17 8.40
N GLY A 80 0.34 -14.56 9.65
CA GLY A 80 1.44 -14.74 10.56
C GLY A 80 1.93 -13.51 11.29
N ASP A 81 1.31 -12.35 11.03
CA ASP A 81 1.72 -11.14 11.74
C ASP A 81 1.23 -11.20 13.17
N PRO A 82 2.08 -10.82 14.13
CA PRO A 82 1.67 -10.83 15.54
C PRO A 82 0.59 -9.81 15.87
N ALA A 83 0.51 -8.73 15.10
CA ALA A 83 -0.45 -7.66 15.34
C ALA A 83 -0.66 -6.89 14.04
N PRO A 84 -1.76 -6.14 13.93
CA PRO A 84 -1.96 -5.35 12.70
C PRO A 84 -0.99 -4.20 12.65
N SER A 85 -0.64 -3.84 11.42
CA SER A 85 0.15 -2.64 11.13
C SER A 85 -0.73 -1.71 10.29
N GLN A 86 -0.18 -0.59 9.85
CA GLN A 86 -0.98 0.41 9.16
C GLN A 86 -0.22 0.98 7.99
N VAL A 87 -0.91 1.13 6.87
CA VAL A 87 -0.34 1.73 5.67
C VAL A 87 -1.05 3.05 5.43
N HIS A 88 -0.28 4.12 5.33
CA HIS A 88 -0.80 5.47 5.11
C HIS A 88 -0.19 6.03 3.84
N VAL A 89 -1.04 6.40 2.88
CA VAL A 89 -0.61 6.92 1.59
C VAL A 89 -1.13 8.33 1.43
N THR A 90 -0.23 9.25 1.09
CA THR A 90 -0.58 10.63 0.80
C THR A 90 -0.23 10.93 -0.64
N LEU A 91 -1.13 11.62 -1.34
CA LEU A 91 -0.96 11.98 -2.75
C LEU A 91 -0.97 13.49 -2.87
N GLN A 92 0.12 14.03 -3.44
CA GLN A 92 0.27 15.47 -3.57
C GLN A 92 0.44 15.82 -5.04
N PRO A 93 -0.46 16.61 -5.63
CA PRO A 93 -0.30 16.97 -7.06
C PRO A 93 0.94 17.83 -7.24
N ALA A 94 1.58 17.63 -8.37
CA ALA A 94 2.72 18.45 -8.80
C ALA A 94 2.57 18.65 -10.30
N ASP A 95 3.44 19.48 -10.90
CA ASP A 95 3.33 19.74 -12.33
C ASP A 95 3.58 18.45 -13.11
N GLY A 96 2.55 17.94 -13.77
CA GLY A 96 2.68 16.76 -14.62
C GLY A 96 2.87 15.46 -13.89
N SER A 97 2.76 15.47 -12.55
CA SER A 97 2.99 14.25 -11.80
C SER A 97 2.28 14.33 -10.45
N THR A 98 2.42 13.29 -9.66
CA THR A 98 1.92 13.23 -8.29
C THR A 98 3.06 12.73 -7.41
N THR A 99 3.28 13.38 -6.28
CA THR A 99 4.20 12.87 -5.28
C THR A 99 3.43 11.94 -4.37
N LEU A 100 3.85 10.70 -4.33
CA LEU A 100 3.24 9.67 -3.49
C LEU A 100 4.15 9.42 -2.30
N LEU A 101 3.58 9.51 -1.10
CA LEU A 101 4.30 9.16 0.12
C LEU A 101 3.58 8.00 0.77
N LEU A 102 4.26 6.88 0.94
CA LEU A 102 3.70 5.70 1.59
C LEU A 102 4.47 5.42 2.87
N GLU A 103 3.74 5.30 3.98
CA GLU A 103 4.34 4.98 5.26
C GLU A 103 3.66 3.74 5.83
N HIS A 104 4.44 2.70 6.11
CA HIS A 104 3.94 1.48 6.71
C HIS A 104 4.48 1.43 8.13
N SER A 105 3.60 1.64 9.09
CA SER A 105 3.99 1.76 10.50
C SER A 105 3.41 0.62 11.32
N GLY A 106 3.92 0.44 12.53
CA GLY A 106 3.39 -0.57 13.43
C GLY A 106 4.02 -1.95 13.25
N ILE A 107 5.07 -2.06 12.43
CA ILE A 107 5.79 -3.31 12.29
C ILE A 107 6.73 -3.38 13.49
N GLY A 108 6.47 -4.34 14.38
CA GLY A 108 7.25 -4.42 15.61
C GLY A 108 8.62 -5.01 15.41
N GLN A 109 9.40 -4.95 16.47
CA GLN A 109 10.78 -5.41 16.45
C GLN A 109 11.02 -6.63 17.32
N GLY A 110 10.02 -7.13 18.01
CA GLY A 110 10.20 -8.29 18.84
C GLY A 110 10.50 -9.55 18.06
N PRO A 111 10.93 -10.60 18.73
CA PRO A 111 11.24 -11.85 18.02
C PRO A 111 10.08 -12.40 17.23
N GLU A 112 8.86 -12.12 17.65
CA GLU A 112 7.69 -12.62 16.94
C GLU A 112 7.52 -12.01 15.56
N TRP A 113 8.18 -10.87 15.28
CA TRP A 113 8.14 -10.25 13.96
C TRP A 113 9.21 -10.79 13.02
N GLY A 114 10.28 -11.38 13.58
CA GLY A 114 11.35 -11.95 12.79
C GLY A 114 11.92 -10.96 11.79
N ASP A 115 11.97 -11.35 10.53
CA ASP A 115 12.53 -10.51 9.47
C ASP A 115 11.46 -9.76 8.71
N LYS A 116 10.27 -9.60 9.29
CA LYS A 116 9.15 -9.05 8.53
C LYS A 116 9.40 -7.64 8.02
N ALA A 117 10.12 -6.80 8.78
CA ALA A 117 10.41 -5.45 8.30
C ALA A 117 11.21 -5.48 7.01
N ASP A 118 12.22 -6.35 6.93
CA ASP A 118 13.00 -6.49 5.71
C ASP A 118 12.17 -7.05 4.57
N GLU A 119 11.28 -8.00 4.87
CA GLU A 119 10.42 -8.58 3.86
C GLU A 119 9.44 -7.55 3.31
N PHE A 120 8.83 -6.75 4.20
CA PHE A 120 7.94 -5.68 3.76
C PHE A 120 8.70 -4.66 2.91
N ASP A 121 9.93 -4.33 3.32
CA ASP A 121 10.71 -3.34 2.58
C ASP A 121 10.96 -3.80 1.16
N ARG A 122 11.41 -5.03 0.99
CA ARG A 122 11.67 -5.55 -0.36
C ARG A 122 10.38 -5.63 -1.17
N ALA A 123 9.28 -6.04 -0.53
CA ALA A 123 8.01 -6.16 -1.22
C ALA A 123 7.48 -4.80 -1.66
N TRP A 124 7.56 -3.79 -0.78
CA TRP A 124 7.08 -2.46 -1.15
C TRP A 124 7.88 -1.85 -2.28
N GLN A 125 9.22 -2.01 -2.25
CA GLN A 125 10.04 -1.47 -3.33
C GLN A 125 9.65 -2.08 -4.66
N ARG A 126 9.43 -3.39 -4.71
CA ARG A 126 9.03 -4.06 -5.93
C ARG A 126 7.61 -3.65 -6.35
N SER A 127 6.69 -3.60 -5.39
CA SER A 127 5.32 -3.27 -5.69
C SER A 127 5.18 -1.84 -6.19
N LEU A 128 5.95 -0.90 -5.61
CA LEU A 128 5.87 0.49 -6.06
C LEU A 128 6.45 0.66 -7.46
N GLU A 129 7.45 -0.14 -7.83
CA GLU A 129 7.92 -0.14 -9.22
C GLU A 129 6.83 -0.65 -10.15
N ASN A 130 6.11 -1.69 -9.73
CA ASN A 130 5.00 -2.19 -10.52
C ASN A 130 3.90 -1.15 -10.65
N LEU A 131 3.59 -0.46 -9.56
CA LEU A 131 2.58 0.59 -9.57
C LEU A 131 2.93 1.65 -10.59
N GLU A 132 4.16 2.13 -10.54
CA GLU A 132 4.57 3.18 -11.46
C GLU A 132 4.46 2.70 -12.90
N SER A 133 4.88 1.49 -13.18
CA SER A 133 4.81 0.93 -14.52
C SER A 133 3.35 0.87 -15.01
N VAL A 134 2.45 0.40 -14.16
CA VAL A 134 1.06 0.22 -14.55
C VAL A 134 0.38 1.56 -14.80
N VAL A 135 0.58 2.55 -13.91
CA VAL A 135 -0.18 3.80 -14.04
C VAL A 135 0.40 4.72 -15.10
N THR A 136 1.67 4.55 -15.48
CA THR A 136 2.27 5.42 -16.49
C THR A 136 2.20 4.82 -17.88
N THR A 137 2.10 3.51 -18.00
CA THR A 137 2.06 2.86 -19.31
C THR A 137 0.80 2.05 -19.53
N GLY A 138 0.01 1.86 -18.50
CA GLY A 138 -1.13 0.96 -18.58
C GLY A 138 -2.17 1.36 -19.61
N GLU A 139 -2.33 2.65 -19.82
CA GLU A 139 -3.33 3.08 -20.78
C GLU A 139 -2.95 2.72 -22.19
N ASP A 140 -1.72 2.33 -22.40
CA ASP A 140 -1.27 1.91 -23.72
C ASP A 140 -1.61 0.46 -24.01
N LEU A 141 -2.08 -0.24 -23.04
CA LEU A 141 -2.33 -1.66 -23.19
C LEU A 141 -3.72 -1.97 -23.75
#